data_831e032d7ea6f7d09bde588c0a48d793
#
_entry.id   831e032d7ea6f7d09bde588c0a48d793
#
_cell.length_a   1.000
_cell.length_b   1.000
_cell.length_c   1.000
_cell.angle_alpha   90.00
_cell.angle_beta   90.00
_cell.angle_gamma   90.00
#
_symmetry.space_group_name_H-M   'P 1'
#
loop_
_entity.id
_entity.type
_entity.pdbx_description
1 polymer ?
#
loop_
_entity_poly.entity_id
_entity_poly.type
_entity_poly.pdbx_seq_one_letter_code
_entity_poly.pdbx_strand_id
1 'polypeptide(L)'
;MSDSPVYSVLVHAEAFYLPEQSDEVADRYAFAYRITITNTGTAAAQLLSRHWVITDMEDRIQEVQGDGVVGEQPVLEPGQHFEYMSSASIATPVGSMQGNYRMQAADGNQFDAEIPSFVLAMPRILH
;
A
#
# COMPACT_ATOMS: atom_id res chain seq x y z
N MET A 1 14.49 -30.86 -16.38
CA MET A 1 13.36 -30.38 -15.56
C MET A 1 13.29 -28.88 -15.68
N SER A 2 12.18 -28.35 -16.16
CA SER A 2 12.01 -26.92 -16.26
C SER A 2 11.31 -26.41 -15.00
N ASP A 3 11.89 -25.43 -14.36
CA ASP A 3 11.27 -24.81 -13.22
C ASP A 3 10.31 -23.73 -13.70
N SER A 4 9.06 -23.81 -13.27
CA SER A 4 8.10 -22.75 -13.55
C SER A 4 8.47 -21.52 -12.72
N PRO A 5 8.36 -20.31 -13.29
CA PRO A 5 8.62 -19.11 -12.52
C PRO A 5 7.59 -18.96 -11.40
N VAL A 6 8.03 -18.44 -10.27
CA VAL A 6 7.18 -18.11 -9.14
C VAL A 6 7.00 -16.59 -9.12
N TYR A 7 5.75 -16.15 -9.23
CA TYR A 7 5.40 -14.72 -9.13
C TYR A 7 4.89 -14.45 -7.73
N SER A 8 5.71 -13.83 -6.93
CA SER A 8 5.36 -13.57 -5.53
C SER A 8 5.99 -12.28 -5.06
N VAL A 9 5.16 -11.41 -4.49
CA VAL A 9 5.60 -10.13 -3.93
C VAL A 9 4.94 -9.96 -2.58
N LEU A 10 5.76 -9.71 -1.57
CA LEU A 10 5.31 -9.47 -0.21
C LEU A 10 5.21 -7.96 0.02
N VAL A 11 4.09 -7.52 0.57
CA VAL A 11 3.87 -6.10 0.89
C VAL A 11 3.73 -5.95 2.40
N HIS A 12 4.55 -5.08 2.97
CA HIS A 12 4.50 -4.71 4.39
C HIS A 12 4.13 -3.24 4.50
N ALA A 13 3.22 -2.91 5.42
CA ALA A 13 2.72 -1.56 5.60
C ALA A 13 2.81 -1.14 7.06
N GLU A 14 3.19 0.14 7.28
CA GLU A 14 3.16 0.77 8.59
C GLU A 14 2.49 2.12 8.45
N ALA A 15 1.59 2.46 9.37
CA ALA A 15 0.88 3.73 9.38
C ALA A 15 1.28 4.59 10.57
N PHE A 16 1.30 5.91 10.36
CA PHE A 16 1.69 6.89 11.36
C PHE A 16 0.66 8.02 11.36
N TYR A 17 0.12 8.35 12.53
CA TYR A 17 -0.79 9.49 12.65
C TYR A 17 -0.01 10.80 12.50
N LEU A 18 -0.60 11.76 11.77
CA LEU A 18 -0.01 13.07 11.53
C LEU A 18 -0.85 14.15 12.24
N PRO A 19 -0.58 14.43 13.53
CA PRO A 19 -1.40 15.41 14.28
C PRO A 19 -1.34 16.82 13.68
N GLU A 20 -0.20 17.19 13.12
CA GLU A 20 -0.03 18.54 12.56
C GLU A 20 -0.83 18.74 11.27
N GLN A 21 -1.19 17.68 10.58
CA GLN A 21 -1.98 17.74 9.35
C GLN A 21 -3.43 17.35 9.58
N SER A 22 -3.78 17.04 10.82
CA SER A 22 -5.13 16.64 11.20
C SER A 22 -5.89 17.82 11.79
N ASP A 23 -7.23 17.77 11.69
CA ASP A 23 -8.13 18.75 12.29
C ASP A 23 -9.35 18.00 12.80
N GLU A 24 -9.34 17.66 14.09
CA GLU A 24 -10.41 16.88 14.70
C GLU A 24 -11.76 17.60 14.66
N VAL A 25 -11.73 18.94 14.75
CA VAL A 25 -12.97 19.74 14.69
C VAL A 25 -13.60 19.65 13.30
N ALA A 26 -12.78 19.56 12.27
CA ALA A 26 -13.23 19.43 10.89
C ALA A 26 -13.36 17.97 10.44
N ASP A 27 -13.27 17.00 11.36
CA ASP A 27 -13.31 15.57 11.06
C ASP A 27 -12.29 15.17 10.00
N ARG A 28 -11.05 15.64 10.15
CA ARG A 28 -9.97 15.28 9.26
C ARG A 28 -8.83 14.66 10.04
N TYR A 29 -8.56 13.38 9.75
CA TYR A 29 -7.52 12.60 10.41
C TYR A 29 -6.52 12.16 9.34
N ALA A 30 -5.31 12.71 9.40
CA ALA A 30 -4.27 12.48 8.40
C ALA A 30 -3.25 11.46 8.89
N PHE A 31 -2.82 10.60 7.98
CA PHE A 31 -1.86 9.53 8.27
C PHE A 31 -0.81 9.48 7.16
N ALA A 32 0.44 9.25 7.56
CA ALA A 32 1.46 8.79 6.63
C ALA A 32 1.48 7.26 6.67
N TYR A 33 1.87 6.64 5.57
CA TYR A 33 2.10 5.20 5.58
C TYR A 33 3.37 4.89 4.80
N ARG A 34 4.12 3.90 5.29
CA ARG A 34 5.34 3.42 4.67
C ARG A 34 5.08 2.01 4.16
N ILE A 35 5.35 1.81 2.88
CA ILE A 35 5.17 0.52 2.23
C ILE A 35 6.52 -0.03 1.84
N THR A 36 6.76 -1.30 2.14
CA THR A 36 7.92 -2.04 1.68
C THR A 36 7.43 -3.18 0.80
N ILE A 37 7.87 -3.20 -0.44
CA ILE A 37 7.48 -4.20 -1.44
C ILE A 37 8.71 -5.05 -1.73
N THR A 38 8.62 -6.35 -1.47
CA THR A 38 9.75 -7.27 -1.65
C THR A 38 9.40 -8.34 -2.66
N ASN A 39 10.25 -8.53 -3.65
CA ASN A 39 10.07 -9.64 -4.60
C ASN A 39 10.56 -10.93 -3.94
N THR A 40 9.61 -11.79 -3.60
CA THR A 40 9.87 -13.10 -2.97
C THR A 40 9.74 -14.24 -3.96
N GLY A 41 9.57 -13.92 -5.24
CA GLY A 41 9.47 -14.90 -6.31
C GLY A 41 10.81 -15.19 -6.96
N THR A 42 10.76 -15.86 -8.12
CA THR A 42 11.95 -16.24 -8.89
C THR A 42 12.10 -15.46 -10.18
N ALA A 43 11.15 -14.62 -10.53
CA ALA A 43 11.19 -13.79 -11.73
C ALA A 43 11.20 -12.32 -11.35
N ALA A 44 11.96 -11.51 -12.09
CA ALA A 44 11.91 -10.05 -11.95
C ALA A 44 10.51 -9.55 -12.28
N ALA A 45 10.06 -8.52 -11.60
CA ALA A 45 8.72 -7.96 -11.80
C ALA A 45 8.73 -6.45 -11.67
N GLN A 46 7.94 -5.80 -12.51
CA GLN A 46 7.76 -4.36 -12.49
C GLN A 46 6.41 -4.01 -11.90
N LEU A 47 6.37 -3.04 -11.01
CA LEU A 47 5.12 -2.50 -10.50
C LEU A 47 4.55 -1.53 -11.54
N LEU A 48 3.35 -1.84 -12.05
CA LEU A 48 2.70 -1.02 -13.08
C LEU A 48 1.71 -0.02 -12.50
N SER A 49 0.85 -0.46 -11.59
CA SER A 49 -0.23 0.38 -11.09
C SER A 49 -0.61 0.00 -9.67
N ARG A 50 -1.34 0.89 -9.01
CA ARG A 50 -1.82 0.70 -7.65
C ARG A 50 -3.33 0.85 -7.59
N HIS A 51 -3.95 0.12 -6.70
CA HIS A 51 -5.36 0.25 -6.36
C HIS A 51 -5.50 0.20 -4.84
N TRP A 52 -6.06 1.25 -4.26
CA TRP A 52 -6.29 1.36 -2.82
C TRP A 52 -7.77 1.45 -2.52
N VAL A 53 -8.18 0.80 -1.44
CA VAL A 53 -9.51 0.93 -0.85
C VAL A 53 -9.32 1.39 0.59
N ILE A 54 -9.83 2.57 0.89
CA ILE A 54 -9.71 3.22 2.21
C ILE A 54 -11.10 3.27 2.82
N THR A 55 -11.26 2.68 4.00
CA THR A 55 -12.55 2.59 4.68
C THR A 55 -12.47 3.27 6.04
N ASP A 56 -13.43 4.14 6.36
CA ASP A 56 -13.51 4.77 7.67
C ASP A 56 -14.49 4.03 8.60
N MET A 57 -14.68 4.55 9.83
CA MET A 57 -15.55 3.90 10.83
C MET A 57 -17.03 3.94 10.46
N GLU A 58 -17.42 4.78 9.53
CA GLU A 58 -18.82 4.89 9.07
C GLU A 58 -19.02 4.18 7.74
N ASP A 59 -18.09 3.28 7.39
CA ASP A 59 -18.12 2.48 6.17
C ASP A 59 -18.10 3.31 4.88
N ARG A 60 -17.60 4.54 4.96
CA ARG A 60 -17.35 5.34 3.75
C ARG A 60 -16.09 4.83 3.10
N ILE A 61 -16.16 4.62 1.80
CA ILE A 61 -15.09 4.02 1.02
C ILE A 61 -14.54 5.04 0.03
N GLN A 62 -13.21 5.19 0.02
CA GLN A 62 -12.48 5.92 -1.01
C GLN A 62 -11.68 4.91 -1.80
N GLU A 63 -11.78 4.97 -3.12
CA GLU A 63 -10.93 4.17 -4.00
C GLU A 63 -9.96 5.08 -4.72
N VAL A 64 -8.69 4.66 -4.78
CA VAL A 64 -7.64 5.38 -5.47
C VAL A 64 -6.97 4.43 -6.45
N GLN A 65 -6.93 4.81 -7.72
CA GLN A 65 -6.23 4.05 -8.75
C GLN A 65 -5.26 4.98 -9.46
N GLY A 66 -4.11 4.45 -9.84
CA GLY A 66 -3.14 5.22 -10.57
C GLY A 66 -1.94 4.37 -10.99
N ASP A 67 -1.16 4.90 -11.90
CA ASP A 67 0.04 4.25 -12.37
C ASP A 67 1.18 4.45 -11.38
N GLY A 68 1.92 3.37 -11.13
CA GLY A 68 3.11 3.42 -10.30
C GLY A 68 2.86 3.78 -8.84
N VAL A 69 3.92 4.09 -8.16
CA VAL A 69 3.93 4.57 -6.77
C VAL A 69 4.88 5.76 -6.67
N VAL A 70 4.41 6.88 -6.12
CA VAL A 70 5.17 8.14 -5.98
C VAL A 70 5.94 8.52 -7.26
N GLY A 71 5.29 8.35 -8.41
CA GLY A 71 5.86 8.69 -9.71
C GLY A 71 6.81 7.66 -10.30
N GLU A 72 6.92 6.47 -9.73
CA GLU A 72 7.84 5.44 -10.18
C GLU A 72 7.15 4.11 -10.45
N GLN A 73 7.70 3.37 -11.41
CA GLN A 73 7.29 1.99 -11.71
C GLN A 73 8.51 1.08 -11.54
N PRO A 74 8.89 0.79 -10.27
CA PRO A 74 10.13 0.09 -10.01
C PRO A 74 10.13 -1.34 -10.54
N VAL A 75 11.30 -1.79 -11.02
CA VAL A 75 11.55 -3.17 -11.39
C VAL A 75 12.31 -3.82 -10.25
N LEU A 76 11.78 -4.92 -9.73
CA LEU A 76 12.39 -5.64 -8.62
C LEU A 76 12.88 -6.99 -9.10
N GLU A 77 14.18 -7.23 -8.98
CA GLU A 77 14.76 -8.57 -9.15
C GLU A 77 14.40 -9.43 -7.95
N PRO A 78 14.45 -10.76 -8.07
CA PRO A 78 14.23 -11.63 -6.91
C PRO A 78 15.09 -11.22 -5.72
N GLY A 79 14.46 -11.04 -4.55
CA GLY A 79 15.13 -10.62 -3.33
C GLY A 79 15.26 -9.11 -3.14
N GLN A 80 14.99 -8.32 -4.16
CA GLN A 80 15.04 -6.85 -4.05
C GLN A 80 13.75 -6.31 -3.43
N HIS A 81 13.88 -5.14 -2.83
CA HIS A 81 12.73 -4.44 -2.27
C HIS A 81 12.73 -2.98 -2.68
N PHE A 82 11.56 -2.38 -2.62
CA PHE A 82 11.33 -0.95 -2.84
C PHE A 82 10.49 -0.42 -1.68
N GLU A 83 10.91 0.71 -1.13
CA GLU A 83 10.20 1.34 -0.02
C GLU A 83 9.77 2.75 -0.43
N TYR A 84 8.54 3.11 -0.06
CA TYR A 84 8.06 4.47 -0.30
C TYR A 84 7.12 4.90 0.82
N MET A 85 6.92 6.21 0.94
CA MET A 85 5.96 6.80 1.86
C MET A 85 4.94 7.61 1.09
N SER A 86 3.72 7.60 1.57
CA SER A 86 2.64 8.42 1.06
C SER A 86 1.72 8.79 2.21
N SER A 87 0.60 9.42 1.92
CA SER A 87 -0.33 9.85 2.96
C SER A 87 -1.77 9.69 2.52
N ALA A 88 -2.65 9.62 3.50
CA ALA A 88 -4.10 9.56 3.30
C ALA A 88 -4.79 10.26 4.45
N SER A 89 -6.00 10.75 4.22
CA SER A 89 -6.83 11.30 5.29
C SER A 89 -8.21 10.67 5.24
N ILE A 90 -8.79 10.51 6.44
CA ILE A 90 -10.13 9.97 6.61
C ILE A 90 -10.92 10.88 7.55
N ALA A 91 -12.24 10.72 7.57
CA ALA A 91 -13.12 11.57 8.35
C ALA A 91 -13.38 11.06 9.77
N THR A 92 -12.79 9.93 10.15
CA THR A 92 -12.95 9.33 11.48
C THR A 92 -11.57 9.01 12.07
N PRO A 93 -11.48 8.88 13.41
CA PRO A 93 -10.19 8.64 14.07
C PRO A 93 -9.54 7.29 13.74
N VAL A 94 -10.33 6.33 13.27
CA VAL A 94 -9.85 5.00 12.94
C VAL A 94 -10.43 4.60 11.59
N GLY A 95 -9.64 3.89 10.81
CA GLY A 95 -10.06 3.33 9.54
C GLY A 95 -9.10 2.24 9.11
N SER A 96 -9.19 1.83 7.86
CA SER A 96 -8.30 0.81 7.32
C SER A 96 -7.99 1.09 5.85
N MET A 97 -6.88 0.54 5.40
CA MET A 97 -6.47 0.57 3.99
C MET A 97 -6.14 -0.84 3.55
N GLN A 98 -6.49 -1.16 2.32
CA GLN A 98 -6.09 -2.39 1.66
C GLN A 98 -6.09 -2.15 0.16
N GLY A 99 -5.55 -3.07 -0.59
CA GLY A 99 -5.54 -2.94 -2.04
C GLY A 99 -4.64 -3.94 -2.71
N ASN A 100 -4.15 -3.56 -3.88
CA ASN A 100 -3.21 -4.40 -4.63
C ASN A 100 -2.37 -3.55 -5.58
N TYR A 101 -1.24 -4.11 -5.95
CA TYR A 101 -0.43 -3.61 -7.05
C TYR A 101 -0.54 -4.55 -8.23
N ARG A 102 -0.67 -3.99 -9.45
CA ARG A 102 -0.55 -4.78 -10.66
C ARG A 102 0.93 -4.86 -11.00
N MET A 103 1.44 -6.09 -11.13
CA MET A 103 2.83 -6.38 -11.44
C MET A 103 2.93 -7.04 -12.80
N GLN A 104 4.06 -6.82 -13.48
CA GLN A 104 4.36 -7.53 -14.72
C GLN A 104 5.73 -8.18 -14.60
N ALA A 105 5.76 -9.50 -14.74
CA ALA A 105 7.00 -10.26 -14.71
C ALA A 105 7.80 -10.05 -15.98
N ALA A 106 9.09 -10.42 -15.93
CA ALA A 106 10.00 -10.27 -17.07
C ALA A 106 9.55 -11.06 -18.31
N ASP A 107 8.77 -12.13 -18.13
CA ASP A 107 8.23 -12.94 -19.23
C ASP A 107 6.92 -12.36 -19.81
N GLY A 108 6.47 -11.20 -19.31
CA GLY A 108 5.25 -10.53 -19.78
C GLY A 108 3.98 -10.91 -19.02
N ASN A 109 4.03 -11.93 -18.17
CA ASN A 109 2.86 -12.31 -17.37
C ASN A 109 2.56 -11.25 -16.31
N GLN A 110 1.28 -10.90 -16.18
CA GLN A 110 0.84 -9.96 -15.15
C GLN A 110 0.21 -10.70 -13.99
N PHE A 111 0.36 -10.15 -12.80
CA PHE A 111 -0.21 -10.70 -11.59
C PHE A 111 -0.45 -9.57 -10.59
N ASP A 112 -1.29 -9.84 -9.59
CA ASP A 112 -1.57 -8.87 -8.52
C ASP A 112 -0.77 -9.22 -7.28
N ALA A 113 -0.16 -8.20 -6.67
CA ALA A 113 0.45 -8.30 -5.36
C ALA A 113 -0.52 -7.69 -4.35
N GLU A 114 -1.02 -8.51 -3.44
CA GLU A 114 -1.99 -8.06 -2.44
C GLU A 114 -1.33 -7.14 -1.42
N ILE A 115 -2.01 -6.05 -1.09
CA ILE A 115 -1.67 -5.22 0.05
C ILE A 115 -2.63 -5.62 1.18
N PRO A 116 -2.15 -6.38 2.19
CA PRO A 116 -3.03 -6.78 3.29
C PRO A 116 -3.59 -5.57 4.01
N SER A 117 -4.80 -5.71 4.53
CA SER A 117 -5.45 -4.63 5.28
C SER A 117 -4.59 -4.21 6.48
N PHE A 118 -4.44 -2.91 6.66
CA PHE A 118 -3.80 -2.36 7.84
C PHE A 118 -4.63 -1.21 8.40
N VAL A 119 -4.46 -0.96 9.69
CA VAL A 119 -5.28 -0.02 10.44
C VAL A 119 -4.66 1.37 10.40
N LEU A 120 -5.50 2.38 10.19
CA LEU A 120 -5.19 3.78 10.44
C LEU A 120 -5.84 4.14 11.76
N ALA A 121 -5.06 4.50 12.76
CA ALA A 121 -5.62 4.78 14.08
C ALA A 121 -4.93 5.98 14.73
N MET A 122 -5.73 6.97 15.10
CA MET A 122 -5.24 8.07 15.93
C MET A 122 -4.90 7.50 17.32
N PRO A 123 -3.70 7.77 17.84
CA PRO A 123 -3.33 7.27 19.16
C PRO A 123 -4.29 7.78 20.24
N ARG A 124 -4.66 6.89 21.16
CA ARG A 124 -5.45 7.26 22.32
C ARG A 124 -4.52 7.58 23.48
N ILE A 125 -4.77 8.69 24.11
CA ILE A 125 -4.09 9.04 25.37
C ILE A 125 -5.05 8.65 26.48
N LEU A 126 -4.60 7.72 27.32
CA LEU A 126 -5.36 7.30 28.50
C LEU A 126 -4.84 8.08 29.70
N HIS A 127 -5.77 8.68 30.42
CA HIS A 127 -5.46 9.43 31.63
C HIS A 127 -5.87 8.64 32.86
#